data_062eefd6acd35cdf3c22772a69059d81
#
_entry.id   062eefd6acd35cdf3c22772a69059d81
#
_cell.length_a   1.000
_cell.length_b   1.000
_cell.length_c   1.000
_cell.angle_alpha   90.00
_cell.angle_beta   90.00
_cell.angle_gamma   90.00
#
_symmetry.space_group_name_H-M   'P 1'
#
loop_
_entity.id
_entity.type
_entity.pdbx_description
1 polymer ?
#
loop_
_entity_poly.entity_id
_entity_poly.type
_entity_poly.pdbx_seq_one_letter_code
_entity_poly.pdbx_strand_id
1 'polypeptide(L)'
;MLRPNPLRQAIAARRQAIGAWLFMASAANAELLADVPFDALIIDQEHGPGGLESVVAQLRAAGSVGSSPALLARAPDCSMTAIKPLLDAGAEGIFAPTVESVEQVAALAEAMHYPPRGRRGLHYTVSRAAGWGRHVNEYADHAERELLTVAMIESAAGVAALPQMAAHGGIDMFFIGPLDLSASIGHAGDYAHPQFRELLAEAEQRVLESGAALGGAIIPGHDANSLFSRGYSFVTMGADAGFLRSAALQALANAGATRDG
;
A
#
# COMPACT_ATOMS: atom_id res chain seq x y z
N MET A 1 -5.48 -10.00 -15.98
CA MET A 1 -6.14 -9.36 -17.15
C MET A 1 -5.84 -7.88 -17.04
N LEU A 2 -5.45 -7.22 -18.13
CA LEU A 2 -5.19 -5.79 -18.10
C LEU A 2 -6.52 -5.05 -17.84
N ARG A 3 -6.53 -4.23 -16.78
CA ARG A 3 -7.69 -3.41 -16.40
C ARG A 3 -7.20 -2.07 -15.87
N PRO A 4 -8.00 -1.02 -15.92
CA PRO A 4 -7.71 0.20 -15.19
C PRO A 4 -7.58 -0.09 -13.70
N ASN A 5 -6.60 0.55 -13.04
CA ASN A 5 -6.39 0.38 -11.60
C ASN A 5 -7.48 1.14 -10.81
N PRO A 6 -8.34 0.45 -10.02
CA PRO A 6 -9.47 1.10 -9.35
C PRO A 6 -9.05 2.17 -8.35
N LEU A 7 -7.93 1.95 -7.62
CA LEU A 7 -7.42 2.92 -6.66
C LEU A 7 -6.85 4.15 -7.37
N ARG A 8 -6.10 3.96 -8.48
CA ARG A 8 -5.61 5.08 -9.29
C ARG A 8 -6.75 5.94 -9.83
N GLN A 9 -7.83 5.30 -10.31
CA GLN A 9 -9.04 6.01 -10.74
C GLN A 9 -9.71 6.77 -9.59
N ALA A 10 -9.79 6.17 -8.40
CA ALA A 10 -10.36 6.83 -7.23
C ALA A 10 -9.56 8.08 -6.85
N ILE A 11 -8.24 7.99 -6.81
CA ILE A 11 -7.33 9.10 -6.53
C ILE A 11 -7.50 10.21 -7.58
N ALA A 12 -7.48 9.88 -8.86
CA ALA A 12 -7.63 10.85 -9.96
C ALA A 12 -8.99 11.55 -9.91
N ALA A 13 -10.05 10.86 -9.51
CA ALA A 13 -11.39 11.40 -9.32
C ALA A 13 -11.58 12.13 -7.97
N ARG A 14 -10.55 12.24 -7.14
CA ARG A 14 -10.60 12.76 -5.76
C ARG A 14 -11.68 12.08 -4.91
N ARG A 15 -11.91 10.80 -5.15
CA ARG A 15 -12.83 9.98 -4.37
C ARG A 15 -12.08 9.39 -3.18
N GLN A 16 -12.73 9.39 -2.02
CA GLN A 16 -12.24 8.70 -0.84
C GLN A 16 -12.19 7.20 -1.10
N ALA A 17 -11.10 6.55 -0.70
CA ALA A 17 -10.88 5.13 -0.90
C ALA A 17 -10.44 4.47 0.40
N ILE A 18 -10.91 3.23 0.62
CA ILE A 18 -10.57 2.42 1.78
C ILE A 18 -9.91 1.12 1.37
N GLY A 19 -8.97 0.65 2.17
CA GLY A 19 -8.27 -0.60 1.92
C GLY A 19 -7.95 -1.39 3.18
N ALA A 20 -7.39 -2.58 2.97
CA ALA A 20 -6.93 -3.46 4.04
C ALA A 20 -5.60 -4.11 3.70
N TRP A 21 -4.88 -4.49 4.76
CA TRP A 21 -3.62 -5.21 4.66
C TRP A 21 -3.87 -6.73 4.69
N LEU A 22 -3.04 -7.48 3.97
CA LEU A 22 -2.97 -8.94 3.95
C LEU A 22 -1.62 -9.38 4.54
N PHE A 23 -1.56 -9.56 5.85
CA PHE A 23 -0.35 -9.99 6.58
C PHE A 23 -0.20 -11.49 6.68
N MET A 24 -1.29 -12.26 6.61
CA MET A 24 -1.26 -13.71 6.91
C MET A 24 -0.77 -14.58 5.74
N ALA A 25 -0.39 -13.99 4.61
CA ALA A 25 0.04 -14.70 3.40
C ALA A 25 -0.96 -15.79 2.93
N SER A 26 -2.24 -15.59 3.22
CA SER A 26 -3.33 -16.54 2.97
C SER A 26 -4.12 -16.19 1.70
N ALA A 27 -4.13 -17.11 0.73
CA ALA A 27 -4.96 -16.97 -0.46
C ALA A 27 -6.46 -16.94 -0.14
N ALA A 28 -6.90 -17.72 0.89
CA ALA A 28 -8.30 -17.73 1.31
C ALA A 28 -8.72 -16.39 1.94
N ASN A 29 -7.84 -15.76 2.76
CA ASN A 29 -8.11 -14.44 3.30
C ASN A 29 -8.17 -13.38 2.19
N ALA A 30 -7.28 -13.47 1.21
CA ALA A 30 -7.26 -12.56 0.08
C ALA A 30 -8.54 -12.66 -0.78
N GLU A 31 -9.04 -13.88 -1.02
CA GLU A 31 -10.29 -14.12 -1.72
C GLU A 31 -11.50 -13.57 -0.94
N LEU A 32 -11.59 -13.88 0.36
CA LEU A 32 -12.66 -13.42 1.24
C LEU A 32 -12.69 -11.88 1.31
N LEU A 33 -11.54 -11.24 1.54
CA LEU A 33 -11.49 -9.78 1.65
C LEU A 33 -11.66 -9.07 0.31
N ALA A 34 -11.40 -9.74 -0.82
CA ALA A 34 -11.68 -9.18 -2.14
C ALA A 34 -13.20 -9.13 -2.45
N ASP A 35 -14.02 -9.93 -1.77
CA ASP A 35 -15.50 -9.87 -1.86
C ASP A 35 -16.09 -8.78 -0.93
N VAL A 36 -15.30 -8.26 0.00
CA VAL A 36 -15.66 -7.09 0.79
C VAL A 36 -15.41 -5.83 -0.04
N PRO A 37 -16.27 -4.78 0.01
CA PRO A 37 -16.15 -3.61 -0.87
C PRO A 37 -14.99 -2.68 -0.48
N PHE A 38 -13.77 -3.22 -0.34
CA PHE A 38 -12.55 -2.44 -0.27
C PHE A 38 -12.15 -1.94 -1.67
N ASP A 39 -11.60 -0.74 -1.73
CA ASP A 39 -11.03 -0.19 -2.97
C ASP A 39 -9.65 -0.78 -3.28
N ALA A 40 -8.91 -1.23 -2.25
CA ALA A 40 -7.58 -1.84 -2.39
C ALA A 40 -7.28 -2.86 -1.31
N LEU A 41 -6.51 -3.90 -1.67
CA LEU A 41 -5.86 -4.83 -0.75
C LEU A 41 -4.34 -4.76 -0.94
N ILE A 42 -3.59 -4.71 0.15
CA ILE A 42 -2.13 -4.60 0.14
C ILE A 42 -1.54 -5.90 0.70
N ILE A 43 -0.89 -6.68 -0.17
CA ILE A 43 -0.17 -7.91 0.21
C ILE A 43 1.16 -7.49 0.82
N ASP A 44 1.43 -7.90 2.06
CA ASP A 44 2.63 -7.50 2.77
C ASP A 44 3.77 -8.50 2.58
N GLN A 45 4.90 -7.98 2.07
CA GLN A 45 6.15 -8.75 1.93
C GLN A 45 7.29 -8.20 2.79
N GLU A 46 7.01 -7.18 3.60
CA GLU A 46 7.98 -6.66 4.58
C GLU A 46 7.88 -7.42 5.91
N HIS A 47 6.66 -7.53 6.48
CA HIS A 47 6.42 -8.19 7.77
C HIS A 47 5.59 -9.47 7.65
N GLY A 48 5.01 -9.74 6.48
CA GLY A 48 4.26 -10.97 6.24
C GLY A 48 5.17 -12.20 6.16
N PRO A 49 4.70 -13.40 6.59
CA PRO A 49 5.51 -14.62 6.59
C PRO A 49 5.67 -15.27 5.20
N GLY A 50 5.02 -14.71 4.16
CA GLY A 50 4.97 -15.31 2.84
C GLY A 50 6.08 -14.85 1.90
N GLY A 51 6.44 -15.68 0.92
CA GLY A 51 7.31 -15.33 -0.20
C GLY A 51 6.52 -15.02 -1.48
N LEU A 52 7.23 -14.87 -2.60
CA LEU A 52 6.64 -14.53 -3.91
C LEU A 52 5.54 -15.52 -4.35
N GLU A 53 5.68 -16.80 -4.03
CA GLU A 53 4.68 -17.83 -4.33
C GLU A 53 3.35 -17.53 -3.64
N SER A 54 3.38 -17.09 -2.37
CA SER A 54 2.18 -16.69 -1.65
C SER A 54 1.56 -15.42 -2.22
N VAL A 55 2.38 -14.46 -2.69
CA VAL A 55 1.88 -13.29 -3.41
C VAL A 55 1.09 -13.68 -4.65
N VAL A 56 1.66 -14.58 -5.47
CA VAL A 56 0.98 -15.09 -6.67
C VAL A 56 -0.32 -15.81 -6.32
N ALA A 57 -0.34 -16.60 -5.25
CA ALA A 57 -1.55 -17.28 -4.78
C ALA A 57 -2.64 -16.30 -4.34
N GLN A 58 -2.28 -15.29 -3.53
CA GLN A 58 -3.18 -14.23 -3.09
C GLN A 58 -3.71 -13.38 -4.25
N LEU A 59 -2.85 -12.99 -5.20
CA LEU A 59 -3.25 -12.26 -6.41
C LEU A 59 -4.21 -13.05 -7.31
N ARG A 60 -4.05 -14.39 -7.37
CA ARG A 60 -4.98 -15.26 -8.12
C ARG A 60 -6.33 -15.36 -7.41
N ALA A 61 -6.31 -15.61 -6.12
CA ALA A 61 -7.50 -15.78 -5.31
C ALA A 61 -8.35 -14.49 -5.29
N ALA A 62 -7.75 -13.37 -4.92
CA ALA A 62 -8.44 -12.08 -4.93
C ALA A 62 -8.89 -11.64 -6.32
N GLY A 63 -8.09 -11.91 -7.36
CA GLY A 63 -8.43 -11.59 -8.75
C GLY A 63 -9.51 -12.48 -9.38
N SER A 64 -9.96 -13.55 -8.71
CA SER A 64 -11.08 -14.40 -9.15
C SER A 64 -12.44 -13.83 -8.76
N VAL A 65 -12.49 -12.90 -7.83
CA VAL A 65 -13.72 -12.22 -7.39
C VAL A 65 -14.13 -11.17 -8.42
N GLY A 66 -15.41 -11.12 -8.76
CA GLY A 66 -15.93 -10.33 -9.88
C GLY A 66 -15.75 -8.81 -9.75
N SER A 67 -15.78 -8.26 -8.52
CA SER A 67 -15.55 -6.85 -8.20
C SER A 67 -14.22 -6.67 -7.46
N SER A 68 -13.14 -7.17 -8.04
CA SER A 68 -11.82 -7.17 -7.38
C SER A 68 -11.31 -5.76 -7.08
N PRO A 69 -10.88 -5.48 -5.83
CA PRO A 69 -10.19 -4.25 -5.47
C PRO A 69 -8.86 -4.09 -6.22
N ALA A 70 -8.20 -2.95 -6.10
CA ALA A 70 -6.81 -2.83 -6.53
C ALA A 70 -5.93 -3.77 -5.69
N LEU A 71 -5.11 -4.59 -6.35
CA LEU A 71 -4.24 -5.56 -5.69
C LEU A 71 -2.80 -5.05 -5.69
N LEU A 72 -2.38 -4.52 -4.56
CA LEU A 72 -1.08 -3.89 -4.36
C LEU A 72 -0.18 -4.81 -3.53
N ALA A 73 1.12 -4.54 -3.54
CA ALA A 73 2.06 -5.23 -2.67
C ALA A 73 2.97 -4.23 -1.95
N ARG A 74 3.22 -4.43 -0.65
CA ARG A 74 4.32 -3.77 0.03
C ARG A 74 5.58 -4.59 -0.19
N ALA A 75 6.58 -3.96 -0.80
CA ALA A 75 7.89 -4.56 -1.02
C ALA A 75 8.68 -4.64 0.29
N PRO A 76 9.63 -5.57 0.42
CA PRO A 76 10.51 -5.62 1.59
C PRO A 76 11.46 -4.42 1.69
N ASP A 77 11.79 -3.81 0.55
CA ASP A 77 12.61 -2.60 0.47
C ASP A 77 12.40 -1.89 -0.88
N CYS A 78 13.09 -0.76 -1.11
CA CYS A 78 13.00 0.03 -2.34
C CYS A 78 13.85 -0.50 -3.49
N SER A 79 14.50 -1.68 -3.38
CA SER A 79 15.37 -2.20 -4.41
C SER A 79 14.60 -2.75 -5.61
N MET A 80 15.22 -2.66 -6.79
CA MET A 80 14.67 -3.25 -8.01
C MET A 80 14.50 -4.79 -7.89
N THR A 81 15.38 -5.45 -7.13
CA THR A 81 15.32 -6.90 -6.90
C THR A 81 14.13 -7.31 -6.05
N ALA A 82 13.67 -6.45 -5.16
CA ALA A 82 12.47 -6.65 -4.36
C ALA A 82 11.20 -6.30 -5.16
N ILE A 83 11.20 -5.20 -5.90
CA ILE A 83 10.02 -4.64 -6.58
C ILE A 83 9.67 -5.41 -7.87
N LYS A 84 10.66 -5.68 -8.72
CA LYS A 84 10.41 -6.29 -10.03
C LYS A 84 9.64 -7.61 -9.97
N PRO A 85 9.95 -8.57 -9.08
CA PRO A 85 9.20 -9.84 -9.00
C PRO A 85 7.73 -9.65 -8.62
N LEU A 86 7.41 -8.68 -7.76
CA LEU A 86 6.05 -8.36 -7.35
C LEU A 86 5.24 -7.80 -8.54
N LEU A 87 5.83 -6.90 -9.32
CA LEU A 87 5.21 -6.36 -10.53
C LEU A 87 5.03 -7.43 -11.61
N ASP A 88 6.01 -8.32 -11.79
CA ASP A 88 5.93 -9.43 -12.75
C ASP A 88 4.91 -10.50 -12.31
N ALA A 89 4.69 -10.66 -11.00
CA ALA A 89 3.61 -11.45 -10.44
C ALA A 89 2.23 -10.84 -10.70
N GLY A 90 2.15 -9.55 -10.98
CA GLY A 90 0.92 -8.83 -11.32
C GLY A 90 0.33 -7.99 -10.21
N ALA A 91 1.15 -7.52 -9.27
CA ALA A 91 0.75 -6.43 -8.39
C ALA A 91 0.46 -5.18 -9.22
N GLU A 92 -0.64 -4.49 -8.90
CA GLU A 92 -1.11 -3.30 -9.61
C GLU A 92 -0.50 -2.00 -9.05
N GLY A 93 0.42 -2.13 -8.10
CA GLY A 93 1.21 -1.05 -7.52
C GLY A 93 2.07 -1.54 -6.36
N ILE A 94 3.00 -0.68 -5.96
CA ILE A 94 3.98 -0.98 -4.91
C ILE A 94 3.86 0.05 -3.80
N PHE A 95 3.79 -0.45 -2.56
CA PHE A 95 4.10 0.30 -1.35
C PHE A 95 5.58 0.08 -1.04
N ALA A 96 6.37 1.14 -1.12
CA ALA A 96 7.79 1.13 -0.77
C ALA A 96 7.96 1.62 0.68
N PRO A 97 8.47 0.77 1.59
CA PRO A 97 8.63 1.15 2.99
C PRO A 97 9.81 2.09 3.18
N THR A 98 9.81 2.83 4.27
CA THR A 98 10.93 3.65 4.82
C THR A 98 11.59 4.53 3.76
N VAL A 99 10.77 5.31 3.03
CA VAL A 99 11.29 6.25 2.03
C VAL A 99 11.67 7.57 2.71
N GLU A 100 12.97 7.87 2.72
CA GLU A 100 13.55 8.97 3.48
C GLU A 100 14.38 9.95 2.64
N SER A 101 14.55 9.66 1.34
CA SER A 101 15.39 10.50 0.48
C SER A 101 14.95 10.54 -0.98
N VAL A 102 15.44 11.55 -1.69
CA VAL A 102 15.21 11.71 -3.13
C VAL A 102 15.85 10.57 -3.93
N GLU A 103 16.99 10.06 -3.47
CA GLU A 103 17.69 8.93 -4.10
C GLU A 103 16.84 7.65 -4.04
N GLN A 104 16.14 7.41 -2.92
CA GLN A 104 15.20 6.28 -2.82
C GLN A 104 13.98 6.48 -3.73
N VAL A 105 13.45 7.70 -3.84
CA VAL A 105 12.36 8.01 -4.79
C VAL A 105 12.82 7.76 -6.23
N ALA A 106 14.03 8.20 -6.60
CA ALA A 106 14.60 7.96 -7.91
C ALA A 106 14.77 6.46 -8.20
N ALA A 107 15.33 5.71 -7.24
CA ALA A 107 15.50 4.26 -7.36
C ALA A 107 14.15 3.53 -7.50
N LEU A 108 13.13 3.95 -6.73
CA LEU A 108 11.77 3.43 -6.81
C LEU A 108 11.16 3.70 -8.19
N ALA A 109 11.24 4.94 -8.69
CA ALA A 109 10.77 5.28 -10.03
C ALA A 109 11.46 4.47 -11.13
N GLU A 110 12.80 4.29 -11.04
CA GLU A 110 13.54 3.42 -11.96
C GLU A 110 13.07 1.96 -11.92
N ALA A 111 12.73 1.43 -10.74
CA ALA A 111 12.28 0.06 -10.57
C ALA A 111 10.85 -0.17 -11.09
N MET A 112 9.99 0.84 -11.00
CA MET A 112 8.59 0.78 -11.44
C MET A 112 8.43 0.80 -12.95
N HIS A 113 9.28 1.57 -13.64
CA HIS A 113 9.13 1.87 -15.07
C HIS A 113 10.09 1.10 -15.97
N TYR A 114 9.63 0.77 -17.18
CA TYR A 114 10.47 0.24 -18.24
C TYR A 114 11.33 1.35 -18.90
N PRO A 115 12.44 0.99 -19.57
CA PRO A 115 13.17 1.95 -20.40
C PRO A 115 12.24 2.62 -21.45
N PRO A 116 12.43 3.93 -21.77
CA PRO A 116 13.52 4.80 -21.31
C PRO A 116 13.28 5.52 -19.96
N ARG A 117 12.08 5.43 -19.38
CA ARG A 117 11.73 6.13 -18.11
C ARG A 117 12.36 5.49 -16.87
N GLY A 118 12.60 4.21 -16.89
CA GLY A 118 13.17 3.46 -15.79
C GLY A 118 14.13 2.38 -16.26
N ARG A 119 14.42 1.45 -15.36
CA ARG A 119 15.37 0.35 -15.57
C ARG A 119 14.77 -1.02 -15.28
N ARG A 120 13.45 -1.12 -15.11
CA ARG A 120 12.78 -2.40 -14.92
C ARG A 120 13.12 -3.36 -16.07
N GLY A 121 13.60 -4.56 -15.74
CA GLY A 121 13.95 -5.56 -16.75
C GLY A 121 12.71 -6.02 -17.53
N LEU A 122 12.86 -6.08 -18.86
CA LEU A 122 11.79 -6.47 -19.79
C LEU A 122 11.65 -7.99 -19.84
N HIS A 123 10.58 -8.54 -19.30
CA HIS A 123 10.27 -9.96 -19.43
C HIS A 123 8.75 -10.23 -19.49
N TYR A 124 8.00 -9.31 -20.07
CA TYR A 124 6.55 -9.43 -20.19
C TYR A 124 6.11 -10.52 -21.21
N THR A 125 7.03 -11.11 -21.94
CA THR A 125 6.76 -12.27 -22.81
C THR A 125 6.34 -13.53 -22.04
N VAL A 126 6.71 -13.63 -20.76
CA VAL A 126 6.42 -14.80 -19.90
C VAL A 126 5.91 -14.40 -18.50
N SER A 127 5.82 -13.10 -18.18
CA SER A 127 5.34 -12.67 -16.87
C SER A 127 3.84 -12.91 -16.70
N ARG A 128 3.43 -13.23 -15.48
CA ARG A 128 2.01 -13.36 -15.15
C ARG A 128 1.26 -12.04 -15.36
N ALA A 129 1.86 -10.91 -15.03
CA ALA A 129 1.30 -9.59 -15.20
C ALA A 129 0.85 -9.31 -16.63
N ALA A 130 1.61 -9.78 -17.62
CA ALA A 130 1.29 -9.69 -19.06
C ALA A 130 0.47 -10.88 -19.59
N GLY A 131 -0.21 -11.63 -18.69
CA GLY A 131 -1.02 -12.79 -19.09
C GLY A 131 -0.21 -13.92 -19.69
N TRP A 132 1.02 -14.14 -19.24
CA TRP A 132 1.95 -15.15 -19.75
C TRP A 132 2.29 -14.93 -21.23
N GLY A 133 2.49 -13.65 -21.60
CA GLY A 133 2.80 -13.23 -22.96
C GLY A 133 1.60 -12.94 -23.86
N ARG A 134 0.36 -13.14 -23.36
CA ARG A 134 -0.86 -12.81 -24.14
C ARG A 134 -0.93 -11.33 -24.50
N HIS A 135 -0.45 -10.45 -23.61
CA HIS A 135 -0.55 -9.00 -23.73
C HIS A 135 0.81 -8.34 -23.96
N VAL A 136 1.70 -9.01 -24.69
CA VAL A 136 3.08 -8.54 -24.91
C VAL A 136 3.15 -7.17 -25.58
N ASN A 137 2.21 -6.83 -26.45
CA ASN A 137 2.21 -5.56 -27.17
C ASN A 137 1.61 -4.40 -26.37
N GLU A 138 0.74 -4.69 -25.40
CA GLU A 138 -0.02 -3.67 -24.67
C GLU A 138 0.48 -3.45 -23.23
N TYR A 139 1.20 -4.46 -22.69
CA TYR A 139 1.52 -4.46 -21.25
C TYR A 139 2.45 -3.32 -20.83
N ALA A 140 3.43 -2.97 -21.64
CA ALA A 140 4.35 -1.89 -21.30
C ALA A 140 3.62 -0.54 -21.12
N ASP A 141 2.74 -0.21 -22.09
CA ASP A 141 1.93 1.01 -22.03
C ASP A 141 0.90 0.95 -20.91
N HIS A 142 0.33 -0.24 -20.64
CA HIS A 142 -0.56 -0.44 -19.51
C HIS A 142 0.15 -0.22 -18.17
N ALA A 143 1.30 -0.84 -17.99
CA ALA A 143 2.10 -0.70 -16.76
C ALA A 143 2.47 0.77 -16.50
N GLU A 144 2.83 1.52 -17.56
CA GLU A 144 3.16 2.93 -17.48
C GLU A 144 2.02 3.81 -16.98
N ARG A 145 0.78 3.48 -17.35
CA ARG A 145 -0.41 4.27 -17.00
C ARG A 145 -1.09 3.82 -15.70
N GLU A 146 -1.04 2.53 -15.39
CA GLU A 146 -1.92 1.95 -14.38
C GLU A 146 -1.20 1.53 -13.10
N LEU A 147 0.11 1.27 -13.13
CA LEU A 147 0.84 0.94 -11.89
C LEU A 147 0.86 2.13 -10.94
N LEU A 148 0.59 1.86 -9.66
CA LEU A 148 0.58 2.87 -8.60
C LEU A 148 1.88 2.80 -7.80
N THR A 149 2.52 3.94 -7.63
CA THR A 149 3.75 4.07 -6.83
C THR A 149 3.45 4.77 -5.53
N VAL A 150 3.60 4.06 -4.41
CA VAL A 150 3.32 4.59 -3.07
C VAL A 150 4.62 4.58 -2.26
N ALA A 151 5.00 5.74 -1.74
CA ALA A 151 6.11 5.88 -0.80
C ALA A 151 5.58 5.97 0.63
N MET A 152 6.06 5.10 1.52
CA MET A 152 5.68 5.16 2.93
C MET A 152 6.60 6.13 3.67
N ILE A 153 5.97 7.07 4.36
CA ILE A 153 6.61 8.08 5.21
C ILE A 153 6.37 7.68 6.66
N GLU A 154 7.41 7.18 7.29
CA GLU A 154 7.32 6.53 8.58
C GLU A 154 8.50 6.84 9.51
N SER A 155 9.20 7.96 9.22
CA SER A 155 10.24 8.50 10.08
C SER A 155 10.30 10.03 10.02
N ALA A 156 10.89 10.64 11.06
CA ALA A 156 11.15 12.09 11.07
C ALA A 156 12.04 12.53 9.90
N ALA A 157 13.01 11.68 9.49
CA ALA A 157 13.86 11.93 8.32
C ALA A 157 13.02 11.95 7.03
N GLY A 158 12.13 10.98 6.84
CA GLY A 158 11.20 10.94 5.72
C GLY A 158 10.30 12.18 5.66
N VAL A 159 9.74 12.61 6.80
CA VAL A 159 8.95 13.83 6.87
C VAL A 159 9.78 15.06 6.47
N ALA A 160 11.02 15.18 6.95
CA ALA A 160 11.89 16.29 6.60
C ALA A 160 12.22 16.35 5.10
N ALA A 161 12.35 15.20 4.43
CA ALA A 161 12.68 15.07 3.02
C ALA A 161 11.47 15.18 2.06
N LEU A 162 10.22 15.18 2.58
CA LEU A 162 9.00 15.21 1.76
C LEU A 162 9.00 16.29 0.67
N PRO A 163 9.37 17.56 0.92
CA PRO A 163 9.32 18.57 -0.13
C PRO A 163 10.23 18.24 -1.32
N GLN A 164 11.45 17.73 -1.06
CA GLN A 164 12.39 17.37 -2.09
C GLN A 164 11.95 16.09 -2.84
N MET A 165 11.42 15.10 -2.11
CA MET A 165 10.89 13.87 -2.69
C MET A 165 9.69 14.16 -3.60
N ALA A 166 8.77 15.00 -3.16
CA ALA A 166 7.61 15.39 -3.95
C ALA A 166 8.00 16.20 -5.21
N ALA A 167 8.99 17.11 -5.09
CA ALA A 167 9.50 17.87 -6.23
C ALA A 167 10.18 17.00 -7.29
N HIS A 168 10.77 15.85 -6.91
CA HIS A 168 11.33 14.88 -7.86
C HIS A 168 10.24 14.29 -8.76
N GLY A 169 9.04 14.07 -8.22
CA GLY A 169 7.95 13.41 -8.93
C GLY A 169 8.11 11.87 -8.98
N GLY A 170 7.17 11.19 -9.64
CA GLY A 170 7.17 9.73 -9.77
C GLY A 170 6.51 8.98 -8.63
N ILE A 171 6.02 9.68 -7.61
CA ILE A 171 5.21 9.12 -6.52
C ILE A 171 3.76 9.55 -6.71
N ASP A 172 2.84 8.59 -6.77
CA ASP A 172 1.40 8.86 -6.89
C ASP A 172 0.77 9.17 -5.52
N MET A 173 1.29 8.54 -4.46
CA MET A 173 0.78 8.69 -3.09
C MET A 173 1.91 8.63 -2.08
N PHE A 174 1.91 9.53 -1.11
CA PHE A 174 2.67 9.37 0.12
C PHE A 174 1.75 8.80 1.19
N PHE A 175 2.13 7.64 1.73
CA PHE A 175 1.36 6.93 2.76
C PHE A 175 2.06 7.08 4.11
N ILE A 176 1.39 7.68 5.09
CA ILE A 176 1.95 7.83 6.43
C ILE A 176 1.78 6.54 7.21
N GLY A 177 2.90 5.96 7.68
CA GLY A 177 2.97 4.81 8.56
C GLY A 177 3.06 5.26 10.04
N PRO A 178 1.94 5.38 10.77
CA PRO A 178 1.93 6.06 12.06
C PRO A 178 2.69 5.32 13.17
N LEU A 179 2.78 3.98 13.12
CA LEU A 179 3.49 3.20 14.13
C LEU A 179 4.99 3.48 14.08
N ASP A 180 5.60 3.31 12.92
CA ASP A 180 7.03 3.53 12.73
C ASP A 180 7.37 5.02 12.83
N LEU A 181 6.48 5.92 12.36
CA LEU A 181 6.64 7.35 12.55
C LEU A 181 6.74 7.71 14.04
N SER A 182 5.88 7.14 14.89
CA SER A 182 5.94 7.36 16.34
C SER A 182 7.19 6.73 16.96
N ALA A 183 7.62 5.57 16.48
CA ALA A 183 8.83 4.88 16.92
C ALA A 183 10.10 5.69 16.56
N SER A 184 10.13 6.34 15.40
CA SER A 184 11.27 7.12 14.92
C SER A 184 11.67 8.29 15.83
N ILE A 185 10.73 8.75 16.66
CA ILE A 185 10.93 9.81 17.66
C ILE A 185 10.93 9.29 19.10
N GLY A 186 11.03 7.96 19.29
CA GLY A 186 11.12 7.34 20.61
C GLY A 186 9.80 7.14 21.36
N HIS A 187 8.65 7.32 20.68
CA HIS A 187 7.30 7.23 21.26
C HIS A 187 6.45 6.16 20.60
N ALA A 188 7.01 4.96 20.36
CA ALA A 188 6.36 3.86 19.64
C ALA A 188 4.93 3.56 20.15
N GLY A 189 3.93 3.79 19.30
CA GLY A 189 2.52 3.55 19.60
C GLY A 189 1.85 4.58 20.51
N ASP A 190 2.56 5.58 21.02
CA ASP A 190 1.98 6.69 21.79
C ASP A 190 1.50 7.81 20.85
N TYR A 191 0.36 7.57 20.22
CA TYR A 191 -0.26 8.53 19.28
C TYR A 191 -0.84 9.78 19.97
N ALA A 192 -0.90 9.79 21.31
CA ALA A 192 -1.32 10.95 22.08
C ALA A 192 -0.16 11.92 22.38
N HIS A 193 1.09 11.47 22.21
CA HIS A 193 2.26 12.29 22.51
C HIS A 193 2.31 13.57 21.67
N PRO A 194 2.58 14.76 22.26
CA PRO A 194 2.57 16.03 21.52
C PRO A 194 3.51 16.04 20.31
N GLN A 195 4.75 15.53 20.47
CA GLN A 195 5.73 15.49 19.37
C GLN A 195 5.26 14.61 18.21
N PHE A 196 4.58 13.49 18.49
CA PHE A 196 4.00 12.68 17.41
C PHE A 196 2.91 13.44 16.66
N ARG A 197 2.01 14.13 17.39
CA ARG A 197 0.94 14.91 16.77
C ARG A 197 1.47 16.05 15.89
N GLU A 198 2.50 16.73 16.37
CA GLU A 198 3.17 17.78 15.60
C GLU A 198 3.81 17.23 14.34
N LEU A 199 4.58 16.13 14.46
CA LEU A 199 5.23 15.48 13.32
C LEU A 199 4.22 14.91 12.30
N LEU A 200 3.12 14.31 12.77
CA LEU A 200 2.04 13.83 11.94
C LEU A 200 1.37 14.98 11.17
N ALA A 201 1.04 16.08 11.86
CA ALA A 201 0.45 17.26 11.23
C ALA A 201 1.38 17.89 10.18
N GLU A 202 2.68 17.94 10.46
CA GLU A 202 3.70 18.40 9.53
C GLU A 202 3.78 17.51 8.29
N ALA A 203 3.78 16.18 8.47
CA ALA A 203 3.78 15.22 7.37
C ALA A 203 2.55 15.39 6.47
N GLU A 204 1.36 15.47 7.06
CA GLU A 204 0.09 15.70 6.34
C GLU A 204 0.12 17.00 5.54
N GLN A 205 0.52 18.10 6.18
CA GLN A 205 0.60 19.41 5.52
C GLN A 205 1.53 19.35 4.30
N ARG A 206 2.74 18.79 4.47
CA ARG A 206 3.72 18.70 3.38
C ARG A 206 3.24 17.86 2.20
N VAL A 207 2.55 16.74 2.47
CA VAL A 207 1.96 15.94 1.40
C VAL A 207 0.86 16.70 0.68
N LEU A 208 -0.05 17.34 1.40
CA LEU A 208 -1.14 18.12 0.81
C LEU A 208 -0.63 19.30 -0.02
N GLU A 209 0.40 20.01 0.45
CA GLU A 209 1.04 21.11 -0.28
C GLU A 209 1.72 20.63 -1.58
N SER A 210 2.21 19.39 -1.62
CA SER A 210 2.83 18.81 -2.82
C SER A 210 1.84 18.50 -3.94
N GLY A 211 0.55 18.38 -3.62
CA GLY A 211 -0.49 17.93 -4.55
C GLY A 211 -0.53 16.44 -4.80
N ALA A 212 0.36 15.63 -4.20
CA ALA A 212 0.30 14.18 -4.23
C ALA A 212 -0.87 13.67 -3.37
N ALA A 213 -1.33 12.43 -3.62
CA ALA A 213 -2.35 11.82 -2.79
C ALA A 213 -1.78 11.53 -1.39
N LEU A 214 -2.56 11.83 -0.35
CA LEU A 214 -2.26 11.49 1.03
C LEU A 214 -2.96 10.18 1.40
N GLY A 215 -2.18 9.18 1.82
CA GLY A 215 -2.66 7.92 2.38
C GLY A 215 -2.23 7.73 3.81
N GLY A 216 -2.89 6.80 4.52
CA GLY A 216 -2.50 6.46 5.89
C GLY A 216 -3.32 5.33 6.50
N ALA A 217 -2.96 4.95 7.72
CA ALA A 217 -3.64 3.92 8.49
C ALA A 217 -4.45 4.54 9.63
N ILE A 218 -5.58 3.92 9.97
CA ILE A 218 -6.35 4.27 11.17
C ILE A 218 -5.50 3.98 12.41
N ILE A 219 -5.51 4.92 13.35
CA ILE A 219 -4.92 4.78 14.68
C ILE A 219 -6.01 4.91 15.76
N PRO A 220 -5.78 4.43 16.99
CA PRO A 220 -6.73 4.59 18.09
C PRO A 220 -7.22 6.03 18.26
N GLY A 221 -8.54 6.19 18.41
CA GLY A 221 -9.18 7.50 18.55
C GLY A 221 -9.55 8.20 17.22
N HIS A 222 -9.22 7.59 16.08
CA HIS A 222 -9.59 8.09 14.76
C HIS A 222 -10.37 7.03 13.97
N ASP A 223 -11.28 7.50 13.14
CA ASP A 223 -11.97 6.70 12.13
C ASP A 223 -11.63 7.19 10.71
N ALA A 224 -12.09 6.49 9.70
CA ALA A 224 -11.82 6.86 8.31
C ALA A 224 -12.34 8.27 7.97
N ASN A 225 -13.53 8.64 8.47
CA ASN A 225 -14.12 9.95 8.19
C ASN A 225 -13.28 11.09 8.78
N SER A 226 -12.71 10.89 9.96
CA SER A 226 -11.82 11.87 10.58
C SER A 226 -10.55 12.09 9.76
N LEU A 227 -9.97 11.02 9.18
CA LEU A 227 -8.81 11.14 8.29
C LEU A 227 -9.21 11.80 6.96
N PHE A 228 -10.32 11.40 6.37
CA PHE A 228 -10.81 12.01 5.13
C PHE A 228 -11.08 13.52 5.28
N SER A 229 -11.60 13.94 6.44
CA SER A 229 -11.80 15.38 6.72
C SER A 229 -10.48 16.15 6.83
N ARG A 230 -9.35 15.48 7.08
CA ARG A 230 -7.98 16.04 7.10
C ARG A 230 -7.30 15.98 5.72
N GLY A 231 -7.99 15.52 4.67
CA GLY A 231 -7.48 15.50 3.30
C GLY A 231 -6.90 14.16 2.82
N TYR A 232 -7.04 13.10 3.59
CA TYR A 232 -6.64 11.77 3.13
C TYR A 232 -7.50 11.33 1.94
N SER A 233 -6.85 10.76 0.93
CA SER A 233 -7.49 10.17 -0.25
C SER A 233 -7.66 8.65 -0.09
N PHE A 234 -6.79 8.01 0.68
CA PHE A 234 -6.79 6.57 0.92
C PHE A 234 -6.50 6.25 2.38
N VAL A 235 -7.31 5.37 2.97
CA VAL A 235 -7.16 4.98 4.38
C VAL A 235 -7.23 3.45 4.50
N THR A 236 -6.25 2.84 5.19
CA THR A 236 -6.32 1.41 5.54
C THR A 236 -7.04 1.22 6.87
N MET A 237 -8.05 0.33 6.85
CA MET A 237 -8.96 0.07 7.99
C MET A 237 -8.41 -0.95 8.98
N GLY A 238 -7.34 -1.66 8.62
CA GLY A 238 -6.77 -2.75 9.41
C GLY A 238 -6.19 -3.84 8.54
N ALA A 239 -6.06 -5.04 9.10
CA ALA A 239 -5.47 -6.20 8.47
C ALA A 239 -6.30 -7.47 8.70
N ASP A 240 -6.13 -8.46 7.81
CA ASP A 240 -6.79 -9.78 7.89
C ASP A 240 -6.64 -10.43 9.27
N ALA A 241 -5.44 -10.43 9.86
CA ALA A 241 -5.18 -10.94 11.21
C ALA A 241 -5.99 -10.21 12.28
N GLY A 242 -6.05 -8.87 12.19
CA GLY A 242 -6.79 -8.03 13.13
C GLY A 242 -8.30 -8.25 13.04
N PHE A 243 -8.83 -8.33 11.82
CA PHE A 243 -10.25 -8.59 11.58
C PHE A 243 -10.66 -9.94 12.13
N LEU A 244 -9.90 -11.01 11.84
CA LEU A 244 -10.15 -12.36 12.33
C LEU A 244 -10.15 -12.41 13.87
N ARG A 245 -9.10 -11.84 14.50
CA ARG A 245 -8.98 -11.80 15.95
C ARG A 245 -10.13 -11.02 16.59
N SER A 246 -10.47 -9.87 16.07
CA SER A 246 -11.55 -9.03 16.61
C SER A 246 -12.90 -9.71 16.51
N ALA A 247 -13.21 -10.35 15.38
CA ALA A 247 -14.44 -11.10 15.19
C ALA A 247 -14.55 -12.30 16.15
N ALA A 248 -13.44 -13.03 16.37
CA ALA A 248 -13.41 -14.15 17.33
C ALA A 248 -13.62 -13.68 18.77
N LEU A 249 -12.99 -12.58 19.19
CA LEU A 249 -13.19 -11.99 20.51
C LEU A 249 -14.64 -11.52 20.72
N GLN A 250 -15.23 -10.89 19.70
CA GLN A 250 -16.63 -10.47 19.76
C GLN A 250 -17.57 -11.66 19.88
N ALA A 251 -17.32 -12.75 19.16
CA ALA A 251 -18.11 -13.98 19.26
C ALA A 251 -18.04 -14.60 20.66
N LEU A 252 -16.85 -14.63 21.29
CA LEU A 252 -16.67 -15.10 22.66
C LEU A 252 -17.41 -14.20 23.67
N ALA A 253 -17.30 -12.89 23.52
CA ALA A 253 -18.00 -11.94 24.38
C ALA A 253 -19.53 -12.11 24.29
N ASN A 254 -20.05 -12.28 23.07
CA ASN A 254 -21.48 -12.52 22.85
C ASN A 254 -21.97 -13.85 23.44
N ALA A 255 -21.11 -14.86 23.58
CA ALA A 255 -21.40 -16.14 24.23
C ALA A 255 -21.28 -16.09 25.77
N GLY A 256 -20.94 -14.93 26.37
CA GLY A 256 -20.73 -14.80 27.82
C GLY A 256 -19.46 -15.50 28.32
N ALA A 257 -18.55 -15.89 27.42
CA ALA A 257 -17.30 -16.53 27.75
C ALA A 257 -16.21 -15.47 27.96
N THR A 258 -16.14 -14.88 29.15
CA THR A 258 -14.95 -14.12 29.57
C THR A 258 -13.93 -15.09 30.12
N ARG A 259 -12.78 -15.25 29.43
CA ARG A 259 -11.59 -15.82 30.03
C ARG A 259 -10.76 -14.65 30.50
N ASP A 260 -10.57 -14.54 31.82
CA ASP A 260 -9.53 -13.70 32.40
C ASP A 260 -8.19 -14.17 31.82
N GLY A 261 -7.53 -13.30 31.04
CA GLY A 261 -6.26 -13.57 30.36
C GLY A 261 -5.06 -13.20 31.18
#